data_0d0b59540c7c928ccac9802b9d54946a
#
_entry.id   0d0b59540c7c928ccac9802b9d54946a
#
_cell.length_a   1.000
_cell.length_b   1.000
_cell.length_c   1.000
_cell.angle_alpha   90.00
_cell.angle_beta   90.00
_cell.angle_gamma   90.00
#
_symmetry.space_group_name_H-M   'P 1'
#
loop_
_entity.id
_entity.type
_entity.pdbx_description
1 polymer ?
#
loop_
_entity_poly.entity_id
_entity_poly.type
_entity_poly.pdbx_seq_one_letter_code
_entity_poly.pdbx_strand_id
1 'polypeptide(L)'
;DHFDNLIEISLKENLDILDKKRRNIRYFTIAFMGRTKAGKSTLHKVITQQDKDDIGVGKLRTTRYNRSWYWNKLRIVDTPGIGAPGGAADTEIAKSIIDEADVICYVVTSDSIQETEFDFFETIKERNKPLYIILNVKSNLTQSIRLKRFLENPNSWKESTGPQSIQGHLDRIHDRLDGKYNMDAVEIIPIHLLAAQLGFSKDLQGK
;
A
#
# COMPACT_ATOMS: atom_id res chain seq x y z
N ASP A 1 21.56 -0.37 39.67
CA ASP A 1 22.43 -1.53 39.46
C ASP A 1 22.11 -2.27 38.17
N HIS A 2 23.06 -3.18 37.75
CA HIS A 2 22.93 -3.90 36.46
C HIS A 2 21.63 -4.74 36.37
N PHE A 3 21.21 -5.32 37.47
CA PHE A 3 19.99 -6.14 37.57
C PHE A 3 18.73 -5.28 37.44
N ASP A 4 18.70 -4.12 38.05
CA ASP A 4 17.55 -3.20 37.95
C ASP A 4 17.38 -2.69 36.50
N ASN A 5 18.51 -2.44 35.82
CA ASN A 5 18.51 -2.02 34.42
C ASN A 5 17.96 -3.12 33.48
N LEU A 6 18.29 -4.40 33.74
CA LEU A 6 17.76 -5.53 32.98
C LEU A 6 16.25 -5.71 33.19
N ILE A 7 15.75 -5.51 34.42
CA ILE A 7 14.33 -5.55 34.72
C ILE A 7 13.60 -4.42 34.01
N GLU A 8 14.15 -3.21 34.04
CA GLU A 8 13.55 -2.03 33.39
C GLU A 8 13.45 -2.20 31.86
N ILE A 9 14.51 -2.72 31.22
CA ILE A 9 14.50 -3.05 29.79
C ILE A 9 13.44 -4.10 29.48
N SER A 10 13.38 -5.20 30.24
CA SER A 10 12.40 -6.28 30.03
C SER A 10 10.95 -5.81 30.23
N LEU A 11 10.70 -4.96 31.23
CA LEU A 11 9.40 -4.36 31.44
C LEU A 11 8.97 -3.47 30.28
N LYS A 12 9.88 -2.66 29.77
CA LYS A 12 9.63 -1.77 28.61
C LYS A 12 9.30 -2.57 27.37
N GLU A 13 10.06 -3.61 27.06
CA GLU A 13 9.80 -4.51 25.94
C GLU A 13 8.42 -5.20 26.05
N ASN A 14 8.06 -5.68 27.24
CA ASN A 14 6.75 -6.30 27.48
C ASN A 14 5.60 -5.30 27.35
N LEU A 15 5.76 -4.06 27.80
CA LEU A 15 4.77 -3.01 27.63
C LEU A 15 4.57 -2.66 26.14
N ASP A 16 5.64 -2.57 25.36
CA ASP A 16 5.57 -2.34 23.92
C ASP A 16 4.84 -3.47 23.19
N ILE A 17 5.07 -4.73 23.59
CA ILE A 17 4.37 -5.91 23.05
C ILE A 17 2.88 -5.85 23.39
N LEU A 18 2.52 -5.51 24.63
CA LEU A 18 1.13 -5.38 25.06
C LEU A 18 0.40 -4.26 24.32
N ASP A 19 1.05 -3.12 24.12
CA ASP A 19 0.49 -2.00 23.37
C ASP A 19 0.29 -2.33 21.88
N LYS A 20 1.21 -3.07 21.28
CA LYS A 20 1.05 -3.61 19.91
C LYS A 20 -0.16 -4.54 19.83
N LYS A 21 -0.28 -5.49 20.75
CA LYS A 21 -1.44 -6.42 20.80
C LYS A 21 -2.75 -5.66 21.00
N ARG A 22 -2.78 -4.67 21.89
CA ARG A 22 -3.95 -3.84 22.14
C ARG A 22 -4.39 -3.03 20.93
N ARG A 23 -3.45 -2.50 20.13
CA ARG A 23 -3.74 -1.82 18.87
C ARG A 23 -4.33 -2.77 17.84
N ASN A 24 -3.74 -3.95 17.67
CA ASN A 24 -4.20 -4.96 16.72
C ASN A 24 -5.63 -5.46 17.03
N ILE A 25 -6.01 -5.51 18.28
CA ILE A 25 -7.41 -5.86 18.68
C ILE A 25 -8.40 -4.70 18.38
N ARG A 26 -7.94 -3.45 18.42
CA ARG A 26 -8.79 -2.27 18.27
C ARG A 26 -9.06 -1.88 16.83
N TYR A 27 -8.10 -2.11 15.95
CA TYR A 27 -8.12 -1.61 14.59
C TYR A 27 -7.74 -2.71 13.62
N PHE A 28 -8.49 -2.82 12.54
CA PHE A 28 -8.06 -3.60 11.39
C PHE A 28 -6.95 -2.84 10.66
N THR A 29 -5.77 -3.42 10.56
CA THR A 29 -4.57 -2.74 10.06
C THR A 29 -4.32 -3.09 8.60
N ILE A 30 -4.31 -2.07 7.75
CA ILE A 30 -3.98 -2.17 6.32
C ILE A 30 -2.61 -1.53 6.11
N ALA A 31 -1.65 -2.29 5.57
CA ALA A 31 -0.36 -1.75 5.18
C ALA A 31 -0.36 -1.42 3.68
N PHE A 32 -0.05 -0.16 3.34
CA PHE A 32 0.19 0.25 1.96
C PHE A 32 1.69 0.15 1.66
N MET A 33 2.04 -0.76 0.78
CA MET A 33 3.41 -1.03 0.35
C MET A 33 3.58 -0.72 -1.13
N GLY A 34 4.82 -0.66 -1.58
CA GLY A 34 5.17 -0.40 -2.98
C GLY A 34 6.15 0.77 -3.14
N ARG A 35 6.64 0.96 -4.35
CA ARG A 35 7.67 1.95 -4.67
C ARG A 35 7.23 3.39 -4.41
N THR A 36 8.23 4.27 -4.32
CA THR A 36 8.00 5.72 -4.35
C THR A 36 7.26 6.09 -5.63
N LYS A 37 6.23 6.94 -5.52
CA LYS A 37 5.36 7.37 -6.63
C LYS A 37 4.49 6.27 -7.27
N ALA A 38 4.36 5.09 -6.65
CA ALA A 38 3.43 4.06 -7.12
C ALA A 38 1.96 4.46 -7.00
N GLY A 39 1.63 5.39 -6.12
CA GLY A 39 0.25 5.87 -5.92
C GLY A 39 -0.31 5.59 -4.53
N LYS A 40 0.50 5.15 -3.57
CA LYS A 40 0.07 4.87 -2.18
C LYS A 40 -0.69 6.03 -1.55
N SER A 41 -0.16 7.25 -1.69
CA SER A 41 -0.81 8.46 -1.16
C SER A 41 -2.12 8.79 -1.87
N THR A 42 -2.20 8.52 -3.16
CA THR A 42 -3.43 8.69 -3.93
C THR A 42 -4.47 7.64 -3.53
N LEU A 43 -4.05 6.37 -3.36
CA LEU A 43 -4.90 5.30 -2.88
C LEU A 43 -5.49 5.65 -1.50
N HIS A 44 -4.64 6.13 -0.59
CA HIS A 44 -5.07 6.58 0.72
C HIS A 44 -6.18 7.66 0.63
N LYS A 45 -5.94 8.71 -0.17
CA LYS A 45 -6.92 9.80 -0.38
C LYS A 45 -8.23 9.29 -0.99
N VAL A 46 -8.16 8.37 -1.96
CA VAL A 46 -9.33 7.79 -2.61
C VAL A 46 -10.17 6.97 -1.62
N ILE A 47 -9.53 6.16 -0.79
CA ILE A 47 -10.24 5.30 0.17
C ILE A 47 -10.87 6.14 1.29
N THR A 48 -10.13 7.06 1.87
CA THR A 48 -10.59 7.84 3.02
C THR A 48 -11.41 9.06 2.63
N GLN A 49 -11.32 9.50 1.36
CA GLN A 49 -11.89 10.76 0.83
C GLN A 49 -11.41 12.01 1.59
N GLN A 50 -10.27 11.89 2.25
CA GLN A 50 -9.66 12.95 3.06
C GLN A 50 -8.21 13.15 2.64
N ASP A 51 -7.71 14.35 2.80
CA ASP A 51 -6.28 14.61 2.71
C ASP A 51 -5.57 14.02 3.94
N LYS A 52 -4.31 13.62 3.78
CA LYS A 52 -3.54 12.98 4.85
C LYS A 52 -3.44 13.81 6.14
N ASP A 53 -3.58 15.12 6.01
CA ASP A 53 -3.48 16.06 7.11
C ASP A 53 -4.79 16.17 7.93
N ASP A 54 -5.93 15.81 7.33
CA ASP A 54 -7.27 15.85 7.94
C ASP A 54 -7.59 14.60 8.78
N ILE A 55 -6.82 13.53 8.60
CA ILE A 55 -7.01 12.30 9.36
C ILE A 55 -6.24 12.42 10.66
N GLY A 56 -6.93 12.21 11.77
CA GLY A 56 -6.34 12.28 13.10
C GLY A 56 -5.04 11.48 13.17
N VAL A 57 -3.93 12.17 13.02
CA VAL A 57 -2.59 11.60 13.17
C VAL A 57 -2.45 11.25 14.64
N GLY A 58 -2.68 10.00 14.97
CA GLY A 58 -2.24 9.47 16.25
C GLY A 58 -0.72 9.69 16.30
N LYS A 59 -0.27 10.74 16.96
CA LYS A 59 1.14 11.04 17.21
C LYS A 59 1.76 9.99 18.14
N LEU A 60 1.78 8.75 17.72
CA LEU A 60 2.71 7.76 18.25
C LEU A 60 3.85 7.65 17.24
N ARG A 61 4.81 8.55 17.42
CA ARG A 61 6.16 8.43 16.86
C ARG A 61 6.81 7.20 17.48
N THR A 62 6.57 6.05 16.93
CA THR A 62 7.29 4.85 17.33
C THR A 62 8.43 4.51 16.40
N THR A 63 8.59 5.16 15.27
CA THR A 63 9.85 5.11 14.49
C THR A 63 9.84 6.18 13.38
N ARG A 64 10.99 6.58 12.94
CA ARG A 64 11.29 7.70 12.02
C ARG A 64 10.60 7.64 10.66
N TYR A 65 9.89 6.56 10.31
CA TYR A 65 9.50 6.26 8.93
C TYR A 65 8.06 5.75 8.72
N ASN A 66 7.34 5.36 9.77
CA ASN A 66 5.99 4.82 9.64
C ASN A 66 4.95 5.88 9.95
N ARG A 67 4.16 6.25 8.95
CA ARG A 67 2.99 7.10 9.15
C ARG A 67 1.78 6.21 9.29
N SER A 68 1.10 6.30 10.43
CA SER A 68 -0.18 5.62 10.66
C SER A 68 -1.31 6.63 10.71
N TRP A 69 -2.39 6.32 10.02
CA TRP A 69 -3.64 7.08 10.05
C TRP A 69 -4.75 6.19 10.57
N TYR A 70 -5.67 6.78 11.27
CA TYR A 70 -6.84 6.10 11.80
C TYR A 70 -8.08 6.66 11.13
N TRP A 71 -8.87 5.79 10.50
CA TRP A 71 -10.12 6.13 9.85
C TRP A 71 -11.17 5.09 10.20
N ASN A 72 -12.19 5.50 10.95
CA ASN A 72 -13.16 4.59 11.58
C ASN A 72 -12.44 3.53 12.43
N LYS A 73 -12.64 2.24 12.14
CA LYS A 73 -11.96 1.11 12.78
C LYS A 73 -10.75 0.60 12.00
N LEU A 74 -10.30 1.36 11.02
CA LEU A 74 -9.13 1.02 10.22
C LEU A 74 -7.91 1.80 10.71
N ARG A 75 -6.78 1.13 10.74
CA ARG A 75 -5.46 1.72 10.85
C ARG A 75 -4.75 1.53 9.51
N ILE A 76 -4.43 2.60 8.84
CA ILE A 76 -3.70 2.58 7.58
C ILE A 76 -2.24 2.93 7.88
N VAL A 77 -1.32 2.08 7.47
CA VAL A 77 0.13 2.27 7.64
C VAL A 77 0.75 2.45 6.27
N ASP A 78 1.38 3.61 6.04
CA ASP A 78 2.13 3.88 4.80
C ASP A 78 3.61 3.55 5.04
N THR A 79 4.16 2.67 4.23
CA THR A 79 5.59 2.36 4.30
C THR A 79 6.40 3.37 3.49
N PRO A 80 7.66 3.66 3.88
CA PRO A 80 8.61 4.28 2.98
C PRO A 80 8.65 3.51 1.66
N GLY A 81 8.88 4.21 0.55
CA GLY A 81 8.93 3.55 -0.76
C GLY A 81 10.04 2.49 -0.77
N ILE A 82 9.65 1.24 -0.98
CA ILE A 82 10.56 0.10 -1.12
C ILE A 82 11.45 0.36 -2.34
N GLY A 83 12.75 0.08 -2.22
CA GLY A 83 13.73 0.35 -3.27
C GLY A 83 14.30 1.77 -3.28
N ALA A 84 14.00 2.59 -2.26
CA ALA A 84 14.78 3.80 -2.03
C ALA A 84 16.17 3.43 -1.49
N PRO A 85 17.22 4.23 -1.78
CA PRO A 85 18.56 3.97 -1.28
C PRO A 85 18.63 4.22 0.24
N GLY A 86 18.23 3.25 1.03
CA GLY A 86 18.21 3.30 2.51
C GLY A 86 18.69 2.02 3.18
N GLY A 87 18.83 0.93 2.41
CA GLY A 87 19.48 -0.30 2.85
C GLY A 87 18.69 -1.16 3.85
N ALA A 88 19.43 -1.87 4.72
CA ALA A 88 18.91 -2.86 5.65
C ALA A 88 17.86 -2.32 6.65
N ALA A 89 17.97 -1.05 7.04
CA ALA A 89 17.02 -0.43 7.97
C ALA A 89 15.59 -0.34 7.40
N ASP A 90 15.44 -0.02 6.11
CA ASP A 90 14.12 0.07 5.47
C ASP A 90 13.48 -1.31 5.29
N THR A 91 14.29 -2.35 5.12
CA THR A 91 13.84 -3.74 5.04
C THR A 91 13.30 -4.23 6.39
N GLU A 92 13.99 -3.95 7.49
CA GLU A 92 13.53 -4.33 8.83
C GLU A 92 12.22 -3.59 9.21
N ILE A 93 12.11 -2.32 8.83
CA ILE A 93 10.89 -1.54 9.03
C ILE A 93 9.74 -2.17 8.24
N ALA A 94 9.96 -2.52 6.97
CA ALA A 94 8.95 -3.15 6.14
C ALA A 94 8.49 -4.50 6.72
N LYS A 95 9.41 -5.33 7.20
CA LYS A 95 9.09 -6.59 7.88
C LYS A 95 8.24 -6.37 9.13
N SER A 96 8.59 -5.39 9.98
CA SER A 96 7.82 -5.12 11.19
C SER A 96 6.39 -4.66 10.87
N ILE A 97 6.19 -3.96 9.76
CA ILE A 97 4.86 -3.54 9.31
C ILE A 97 4.06 -4.74 8.79
N ILE A 98 4.70 -5.64 8.05
CA ILE A 98 4.06 -6.87 7.58
C ILE A 98 3.57 -7.70 8.79
N ASP A 99 4.37 -7.80 9.85
CA ASP A 99 3.96 -8.52 11.06
C ASP A 99 2.74 -7.89 11.75
N GLU A 100 2.65 -6.55 11.77
CA GLU A 100 1.55 -5.82 12.40
C GLU A 100 0.26 -5.76 11.54
N ALA A 101 0.37 -5.91 10.23
CA ALA A 101 -0.76 -5.76 9.32
C ALA A 101 -1.69 -6.98 9.32
N ASP A 102 -2.99 -6.74 9.20
CA ASP A 102 -3.98 -7.78 8.95
C ASP A 102 -4.08 -8.08 7.45
N VAL A 103 -3.82 -7.08 6.61
CA VAL A 103 -3.80 -7.18 5.15
C VAL A 103 -2.75 -6.27 4.55
N ILE A 104 -2.11 -6.73 3.49
CA ILE A 104 -1.15 -5.97 2.70
C ILE A 104 -1.80 -5.52 1.39
N CYS A 105 -1.78 -4.21 1.12
CA CYS A 105 -2.11 -3.63 -0.17
C CYS A 105 -0.83 -3.17 -0.86
N TYR A 106 -0.33 -3.97 -1.80
CA TYR A 106 0.89 -3.66 -2.52
C TYR A 106 0.57 -2.93 -3.82
N VAL A 107 1.01 -1.67 -3.92
CA VAL A 107 0.71 -0.81 -5.08
C VAL A 107 1.83 -0.90 -6.10
N VAL A 108 1.53 -1.43 -7.28
CA VAL A 108 2.39 -1.48 -8.45
C VAL A 108 1.85 -0.54 -9.55
N THR A 109 2.69 -0.19 -10.49
CA THR A 109 2.29 0.68 -11.61
C THR A 109 2.41 -0.04 -12.94
N SER A 110 1.54 0.28 -13.88
CA SER A 110 1.53 -0.33 -15.22
C SER A 110 2.77 0.00 -16.06
N ASP A 111 3.54 1.04 -15.70
CA ASP A 111 4.71 1.48 -16.46
C ASP A 111 6.01 0.78 -16.06
N SER A 112 6.09 0.18 -14.87
CA SER A 112 7.31 -0.52 -14.45
C SER A 112 7.09 -1.42 -13.23
N ILE A 113 7.00 -2.71 -13.43
CA ILE A 113 7.10 -3.69 -12.34
C ILE A 113 8.55 -4.15 -12.32
N GLN A 114 9.28 -3.87 -11.24
CA GLN A 114 10.69 -4.24 -11.10
C GLN A 114 10.84 -5.54 -10.30
N GLU A 115 11.93 -6.24 -10.56
CA GLU A 115 12.24 -7.51 -9.89
C GLU A 115 12.36 -7.38 -8.37
N THR A 116 12.94 -6.28 -7.90
CA THR A 116 13.05 -5.94 -6.47
C THR A 116 11.71 -5.78 -5.74
N GLU A 117 10.60 -5.60 -6.46
CA GLU A 117 9.26 -5.56 -5.85
C GLU A 117 8.79 -6.96 -5.47
N PHE A 118 9.24 -7.99 -6.20
CA PHE A 118 8.88 -9.37 -5.92
C PHE A 118 9.63 -9.97 -4.72
N ASP A 119 10.81 -9.44 -4.37
CA ASP A 119 11.56 -9.89 -3.19
C ASP A 119 10.74 -9.71 -1.89
N PHE A 120 9.92 -8.67 -1.84
CA PHE A 120 9.02 -8.43 -0.71
C PHE A 120 7.85 -9.41 -0.64
N PHE A 121 7.42 -9.95 -1.78
CA PHE A 121 6.33 -10.92 -1.79
C PHE A 121 6.72 -12.21 -1.09
N GLU A 122 7.98 -12.63 -1.15
CA GLU A 122 8.47 -13.78 -0.38
C GLU A 122 8.33 -13.55 1.12
N THR A 123 8.71 -12.37 1.60
CA THR A 123 8.54 -12.01 3.01
C THR A 123 7.07 -11.98 3.43
N ILE A 124 6.17 -11.48 2.59
CA ILE A 124 4.72 -11.45 2.85
C ILE A 124 4.17 -12.88 2.90
N LYS A 125 4.60 -13.75 1.97
CA LYS A 125 4.26 -15.17 1.92
C LYS A 125 4.68 -15.91 3.19
N GLU A 126 5.92 -15.74 3.64
CA GLU A 126 6.44 -16.34 4.86
C GLU A 126 5.61 -16.00 6.10
N ARG A 127 4.99 -14.81 6.11
CA ARG A 127 4.10 -14.34 7.18
C ARG A 127 2.65 -14.74 6.99
N ASN A 128 2.32 -15.46 5.91
CA ASN A 128 0.97 -15.89 5.55
C ASN A 128 -0.08 -14.76 5.64
N LYS A 129 0.28 -13.59 5.12
CA LYS A 129 -0.61 -12.41 5.13
C LYS A 129 -1.43 -12.35 3.84
N PRO A 130 -2.73 -12.02 3.91
CA PRO A 130 -3.53 -11.72 2.73
C PRO A 130 -2.89 -10.58 1.94
N LEU A 131 -2.78 -10.74 0.61
CA LEU A 131 -2.13 -9.80 -0.28
C LEU A 131 -3.08 -9.33 -1.37
N TYR A 132 -3.32 -8.02 -1.42
CA TYR A 132 -3.94 -7.35 -2.55
C TYR A 132 -2.88 -6.62 -3.36
N ILE A 133 -2.77 -6.93 -4.64
CA ILE A 133 -1.90 -6.19 -5.56
C ILE A 133 -2.77 -5.16 -6.29
N ILE A 134 -2.52 -3.90 -6.02
CA ILE A 134 -3.23 -2.79 -6.65
C ILE A 134 -2.43 -2.35 -7.86
N LEU A 135 -2.86 -2.75 -9.05
CA LEU A 135 -2.26 -2.33 -10.31
C LEU A 135 -2.77 -0.93 -10.67
N ASN A 136 -1.99 0.10 -10.33
CA ASN A 136 -2.31 1.48 -10.65
C ASN A 136 -2.01 1.77 -12.12
N VAL A 137 -3.06 1.90 -12.90
CA VAL A 137 -2.97 2.26 -14.33
C VAL A 137 -2.69 3.74 -14.45
N LYS A 138 -1.47 4.07 -14.91
CA LYS A 138 -1.07 5.45 -15.10
C LYS A 138 -1.46 5.93 -16.50
N SER A 139 -2.38 6.87 -16.55
CA SER A 139 -2.60 7.71 -17.73
C SER A 139 -2.69 9.18 -17.30
N ASN A 140 -2.21 10.07 -18.16
CA ASN A 140 -2.21 11.49 -17.84
C ASN A 140 -3.59 12.12 -18.13
N LEU A 141 -4.50 12.05 -17.17
CA LEU A 141 -5.83 12.67 -17.24
C LEU A 141 -5.83 14.17 -16.90
N THR A 142 -4.67 14.77 -16.58
CA THR A 142 -4.61 16.23 -16.35
C THR A 142 -4.70 17.01 -17.66
N GLN A 143 -4.43 16.36 -18.80
CA GLN A 143 -4.63 16.96 -20.11
C GLN A 143 -6.12 16.90 -20.49
N SER A 144 -6.71 18.05 -20.80
CA SER A 144 -8.15 18.20 -21.10
C SER A 144 -8.66 17.26 -22.20
N ILE A 145 -7.87 17.07 -23.27
CA ILE A 145 -8.22 16.16 -24.37
C ILE A 145 -8.28 14.70 -23.90
N ARG A 146 -7.32 14.27 -23.08
CA ARG A 146 -7.31 12.90 -22.55
C ARG A 146 -8.43 12.68 -21.55
N LEU A 147 -8.68 13.66 -20.70
CA LEU A 147 -9.81 13.61 -19.75
C LEU A 147 -11.13 13.52 -20.51
N LYS A 148 -11.34 14.34 -21.54
CA LYS A 148 -12.56 14.27 -22.36
C LYS A 148 -12.77 12.88 -22.96
N ARG A 149 -11.76 12.31 -23.61
CA ARG A 149 -11.82 10.93 -24.17
C ARG A 149 -12.09 9.89 -23.10
N PHE A 150 -11.51 10.04 -21.92
CA PHE A 150 -11.76 9.13 -20.79
C PHE A 150 -13.21 9.24 -20.32
N LEU A 151 -13.79 10.44 -20.23
CA LEU A 151 -15.18 10.64 -19.85
C LEU A 151 -16.17 10.11 -20.90
N GLU A 152 -15.81 10.17 -22.19
CA GLU A 152 -16.62 9.61 -23.29
C GLU A 152 -16.64 8.06 -23.25
N ASN A 153 -15.54 7.41 -22.89
CA ASN A 153 -15.46 5.95 -22.68
C ASN A 153 -14.58 5.63 -21.45
N PRO A 154 -15.15 5.64 -20.22
CA PRO A 154 -14.41 5.39 -18.99
C PRO A 154 -13.80 3.99 -18.88
N ASN A 155 -14.25 3.03 -19.68
CA ASN A 155 -13.75 1.65 -19.71
C ASN A 155 -12.69 1.39 -20.78
N SER A 156 -12.41 2.33 -21.66
CA SER A 156 -11.46 2.16 -22.77
C SER A 156 -10.06 1.68 -22.36
N TRP A 157 -9.62 2.04 -21.15
CA TRP A 157 -8.34 1.58 -20.62
C TRP A 157 -8.31 0.08 -20.30
N LYS A 158 -9.47 -0.57 -20.15
CA LYS A 158 -9.59 -2.02 -19.94
C LYS A 158 -9.66 -2.79 -21.27
N GLU A 159 -10.05 -2.14 -22.34
CA GLU A 159 -10.34 -2.76 -23.64
C GLU A 159 -9.11 -2.89 -24.54
N SER A 160 -7.99 -2.25 -24.16
CA SER A 160 -6.73 -2.34 -24.91
C SER A 160 -6.19 -3.77 -24.89
N THR A 161 -5.58 -4.20 -26.00
CA THR A 161 -4.95 -5.51 -26.16
C THR A 161 -3.44 -5.38 -26.34
N GLY A 162 -2.72 -6.47 -26.09
CA GLY A 162 -1.26 -6.55 -26.26
C GLY A 162 -0.46 -6.42 -24.96
N PRO A 163 0.86 -6.48 -25.04
CA PRO A 163 1.73 -6.55 -23.84
C PRO A 163 1.66 -5.34 -22.92
N GLN A 164 1.26 -4.19 -23.44
CA GLN A 164 1.10 -2.95 -22.66
C GLN A 164 -0.35 -2.71 -22.19
N SER A 165 -1.24 -3.65 -22.48
CA SER A 165 -2.62 -3.63 -22.02
C SER A 165 -2.70 -3.99 -20.53
N ILE A 166 -3.86 -3.74 -19.93
CA ILE A 166 -4.11 -4.20 -18.55
C ILE A 166 -3.95 -5.71 -18.45
N GLN A 167 -4.50 -6.45 -19.41
CA GLN A 167 -4.38 -7.92 -19.41
C GLN A 167 -2.90 -8.34 -19.50
N GLY A 168 -2.10 -7.73 -20.38
CA GLY A 168 -0.68 -8.03 -20.47
C GLY A 168 0.11 -7.67 -19.21
N HIS A 169 -0.34 -6.67 -18.42
CA HIS A 169 0.25 -6.39 -17.11
C HIS A 169 -0.18 -7.42 -16.06
N LEU A 170 -1.45 -7.84 -16.06
CA LEU A 170 -1.97 -8.87 -15.18
C LEU A 170 -1.25 -10.20 -15.42
N ASP A 171 -1.12 -10.61 -16.69
CA ASP A 171 -0.43 -11.84 -17.07
C ASP A 171 1.01 -11.85 -16.55
N ARG A 172 1.74 -10.75 -16.71
CA ARG A 172 3.11 -10.63 -16.17
C ARG A 172 3.18 -10.71 -14.65
N ILE A 173 2.20 -10.18 -13.94
CA ILE A 173 2.14 -10.30 -12.47
C ILE A 173 1.85 -11.76 -12.11
N HIS A 174 0.88 -12.39 -12.77
CA HIS A 174 0.56 -13.80 -12.56
C HIS A 174 1.77 -14.71 -12.81
N ASP A 175 2.44 -14.55 -13.96
CA ASP A 175 3.62 -15.36 -14.31
C ASP A 175 4.75 -15.24 -13.27
N ARG A 176 4.90 -14.06 -12.67
CA ARG A 176 5.94 -13.82 -11.64
C ARG A 176 5.59 -14.39 -10.28
N LEU A 177 4.30 -14.49 -9.96
CA LEU A 177 3.82 -15.04 -8.69
C LEU A 177 3.56 -16.53 -8.77
N ASP A 178 3.30 -17.05 -9.97
CA ASP A 178 3.03 -18.47 -10.17
C ASP A 178 4.17 -19.35 -9.67
N GLY A 179 3.82 -20.43 -8.96
CA GLY A 179 4.76 -21.31 -8.29
C GLY A 179 5.51 -20.72 -7.09
N LYS A 180 5.46 -19.39 -6.90
CA LYS A 180 6.11 -18.70 -5.78
C LYS A 180 5.11 -18.32 -4.69
N TYR A 181 3.86 -18.06 -5.03
CA TYR A 181 2.83 -17.63 -4.10
C TYR A 181 1.60 -18.52 -4.22
N ASN A 182 0.85 -18.68 -3.12
CA ASN A 182 -0.49 -19.28 -3.21
C ASN A 182 -1.43 -18.26 -3.87
N MET A 183 -1.76 -18.45 -5.13
CA MET A 183 -2.58 -17.53 -5.90
C MET A 183 -4.01 -17.38 -5.35
N ASP A 184 -4.51 -18.37 -4.59
CA ASP A 184 -5.81 -18.27 -3.90
C ASP A 184 -5.79 -17.20 -2.77
N ALA A 185 -4.61 -16.84 -2.29
CA ALA A 185 -4.42 -15.82 -1.25
C ALA A 185 -4.03 -14.43 -1.81
N VAL A 186 -3.99 -14.30 -3.14
CA VAL A 186 -3.61 -13.06 -3.84
C VAL A 186 -4.76 -12.58 -4.72
N GLU A 187 -5.16 -11.34 -4.56
CA GLU A 187 -6.09 -10.68 -5.47
C GLU A 187 -5.40 -9.51 -6.16
N ILE A 188 -5.51 -9.45 -7.50
CA ILE A 188 -4.93 -8.39 -8.31
C ILE A 188 -6.04 -7.48 -8.82
N ILE A 189 -6.02 -6.23 -8.38
CA ILE A 189 -7.07 -5.25 -8.67
C ILE A 189 -6.50 -4.14 -9.57
N PRO A 190 -6.82 -4.10 -10.86
CA PRO A 190 -6.47 -2.97 -11.71
C PRO A 190 -7.35 -1.76 -11.38
N ILE A 191 -6.73 -0.62 -11.13
CA ILE A 191 -7.42 0.61 -10.77
C ILE A 191 -6.77 1.83 -11.44
N HIS A 192 -7.58 2.81 -11.80
CA HIS A 192 -7.12 4.10 -12.29
C HIS A 192 -7.20 5.13 -11.16
N LEU A 193 -6.17 5.19 -10.29
CA LEU A 193 -6.20 6.03 -9.09
C LEU A 193 -6.37 7.52 -9.39
N LEU A 194 -5.80 8.02 -10.48
CA LEU A 194 -5.97 9.43 -10.87
C LEU A 194 -7.42 9.74 -11.26
N ALA A 195 -8.09 8.83 -11.99
CA ALA A 195 -9.50 9.00 -12.32
C ALA A 195 -10.38 8.98 -11.07
N ALA A 196 -10.11 8.02 -10.16
CA ALA A 196 -10.83 7.96 -8.89
C ALA A 196 -10.62 9.24 -8.05
N GLN A 197 -9.40 9.76 -7.98
CA GLN A 197 -9.10 11.01 -7.28
C GLN A 197 -9.83 12.22 -7.89
N LEU A 198 -9.84 12.32 -9.23
CA LEU A 198 -10.53 13.40 -9.93
C LEU A 198 -12.04 13.34 -9.73
N GLY A 199 -12.63 12.14 -9.68
CA GLY A 199 -14.06 11.96 -9.42
C GLY A 199 -14.52 12.45 -8.03
N PHE A 200 -13.61 12.53 -7.06
CA PHE A 200 -13.88 13.11 -5.74
C PHE A 200 -13.53 14.61 -5.64
N SER A 201 -12.86 15.18 -6.65
CA SER A 201 -12.53 16.59 -6.61
C SER A 201 -13.78 17.46 -6.80
N LYS A 202 -13.93 18.51 -5.99
CA LYS A 202 -15.07 19.43 -6.07
C LYS A 202 -15.21 20.10 -7.43
N ASP A 203 -14.11 20.20 -8.19
CA ASP A 203 -14.08 20.82 -9.51
C ASP A 203 -14.76 20.01 -10.60
N LEU A 204 -14.99 18.72 -10.37
CA LEU A 204 -15.65 17.79 -11.30
C LEU A 204 -17.03 17.29 -10.82
N GLN A 205 -17.42 17.62 -9.57
CA GLN A 205 -18.75 17.34 -9.05
C GLN A 205 -19.75 18.32 -9.67
N GLY A 206 -20.18 18.06 -10.86
CA GLY A 206 -21.16 18.89 -11.60
C GLY A 206 -20.90 18.99 -13.10
N LYS A 207 -20.01 18.16 -13.63
CA LYS A 207 -19.82 18.02 -15.08
C LYS A 207 -20.18 16.64 -15.56
#